data_f4b5e8f90c9264ade423bdcb320f4804
#
_entry.id   f4b5e8f90c9264ade423bdcb320f4804
#
_cell.length_a   1.000
_cell.length_b   1.000
_cell.length_c   1.000
_cell.angle_alpha   90.00
_cell.angle_beta   90.00
_cell.angle_gamma   90.00
#
_symmetry.space_group_name_H-M   'P 1'
#
loop_
_entity.id
_entity.type
_entity.pdbx_description
1 polymer ?
#
loop_
_entity_poly.entity_id
_entity_poly.type
_entity_poly.pdbx_seq_one_letter_code
_entity_poly.pdbx_strand_id
1 'polypeptide(L)'
;MPRERDYYEILGIPRDADQKTIKDAYHRLAMQWHPDRNKSPEAESRFKEIAKAYAILSKPDKRAQYDAHGFEGVAHFSDEDLFRNVDLGSIFGDLGFGFGPGGSSIFDRFFGDGIRQQQPRGLDLRINLELPLKRIAEGGKEDIFYNRPVTCNACNGFGTASGKPPANCHTCNGSGHQIKTHKESERKGQTISFQQIVNCPDCHGRGTVIEARCRECGGDGQIAKEEKLRLHIPAGIEDGMTLRVPGHGMPGGTAAEPGDLHVVIYSAPDPRFQRRGADLWRAETVQIVDAVLGTKLLVPTLDGNLEVKLPAGTQHNEILRLRGKGLPRFEKKGNGDINLRIQIHIPDKLSWRERKLYKELRELRH
;
A
#
# COMPACT_ATOMS: atom_id res chain seq x y z
N MET A 1 -0.33 1.05 -48.03
CA MET A 1 -1.00 0.88 -46.72
C MET A 1 -0.94 -0.59 -46.38
N PRO A 2 -0.48 -1.02 -45.20
CA PRO A 2 -0.55 -2.42 -44.81
C PRO A 2 -2.02 -2.82 -44.77
N ARG A 3 -2.38 -3.94 -45.43
CA ARG A 3 -3.74 -4.49 -45.38
C ARG A 3 -4.00 -4.92 -43.96
N GLU A 4 -5.01 -4.35 -43.31
CA GLU A 4 -5.50 -4.80 -42.00
C GLU A 4 -5.94 -6.27 -42.17
N ARG A 5 -5.40 -7.16 -41.33
CA ARG A 5 -5.73 -8.59 -41.34
C ARG A 5 -7.12 -8.79 -40.75
N ASP A 6 -7.91 -9.68 -41.37
CA ASP A 6 -9.23 -10.08 -40.87
C ASP A 6 -9.15 -10.56 -39.41
N TYR A 7 -10.10 -10.13 -38.55
CA TYR A 7 -10.13 -10.50 -37.15
C TYR A 7 -10.27 -12.01 -36.93
N TYR A 8 -10.95 -12.72 -37.80
CA TYR A 8 -11.02 -14.17 -37.76
C TYR A 8 -9.66 -14.81 -38.10
N GLU A 9 -8.93 -14.26 -39.05
CA GLU A 9 -7.55 -14.68 -39.37
C GLU A 9 -6.58 -14.40 -38.22
N ILE A 10 -6.72 -13.25 -37.53
CA ILE A 10 -5.89 -12.89 -36.37
C ILE A 10 -6.07 -13.91 -35.24
N LEU A 11 -7.32 -14.34 -34.97
CA LEU A 11 -7.60 -15.37 -33.99
C LEU A 11 -7.36 -16.81 -34.49
N GLY A 12 -7.19 -16.99 -35.81
CA GLY A 12 -7.01 -18.31 -36.44
C GLY A 12 -8.23 -19.20 -36.33
N ILE A 13 -9.44 -18.63 -36.50
CA ILE A 13 -10.73 -19.31 -36.39
C ILE A 13 -11.57 -19.09 -37.65
N PRO A 14 -12.49 -20.00 -37.98
CA PRO A 14 -13.41 -19.82 -39.10
C PRO A 14 -14.49 -18.76 -38.77
N ARG A 15 -15.11 -18.17 -39.79
CA ARG A 15 -16.11 -17.11 -39.67
C ARG A 15 -17.40 -17.55 -38.99
N ASP A 16 -17.71 -18.84 -39.00
CA ASP A 16 -18.87 -19.46 -38.34
C ASP A 16 -18.59 -19.94 -36.91
N ALA A 17 -17.40 -19.64 -36.37
CA ALA A 17 -16.99 -20.00 -35.02
C ALA A 17 -17.99 -19.52 -33.95
N ASP A 18 -18.29 -20.40 -32.99
CA ASP A 18 -19.11 -20.07 -31.84
C ASP A 18 -18.36 -19.25 -30.79
N GLN A 19 -19.09 -18.70 -29.84
CA GLN A 19 -18.54 -17.83 -28.78
C GLN A 19 -17.47 -18.54 -27.93
N LYS A 20 -17.60 -19.85 -27.73
CA LYS A 20 -16.65 -20.65 -26.98
C LYS A 20 -15.33 -20.78 -27.75
N THR A 21 -15.40 -21.08 -29.05
CA THR A 21 -14.23 -21.17 -29.92
C THR A 21 -13.48 -19.85 -30.01
N ILE A 22 -14.19 -18.71 -30.08
CA ILE A 22 -13.61 -17.37 -30.07
C ILE A 22 -12.86 -17.13 -28.77
N LYS A 23 -13.45 -17.47 -27.62
CA LYS A 23 -12.85 -17.33 -26.30
C LYS A 23 -11.60 -18.20 -26.15
N ASP A 24 -11.69 -19.48 -26.53
CA ASP A 24 -10.58 -20.43 -26.41
C ASP A 24 -9.39 -20.05 -27.30
N ALA A 25 -9.67 -19.57 -28.54
CA ALA A 25 -8.63 -19.07 -29.45
C ALA A 25 -7.92 -17.85 -28.86
N TYR A 26 -8.68 -16.90 -28.33
CA TYR A 26 -8.12 -15.72 -27.65
C TYR A 26 -7.24 -16.13 -26.47
N HIS A 27 -7.70 -17.02 -25.58
CA HIS A 27 -6.92 -17.49 -24.44
C HIS A 27 -5.57 -18.07 -24.84
N ARG A 28 -5.57 -18.95 -25.86
CA ARG A 28 -4.35 -19.57 -26.38
C ARG A 28 -3.36 -18.53 -26.91
N LEU A 29 -3.84 -17.60 -27.75
CA LEU A 29 -3.00 -16.59 -28.36
C LEU A 29 -2.53 -15.52 -27.37
N ALA A 30 -3.37 -15.11 -26.43
CA ALA A 30 -3.01 -14.18 -25.37
C ALA A 30 -1.90 -14.72 -24.48
N MET A 31 -1.91 -16.03 -24.14
CA MET A 31 -0.81 -16.66 -23.42
C MET A 31 0.48 -16.74 -24.25
N GLN A 32 0.38 -17.01 -25.54
CA GLN A 32 1.53 -17.12 -26.43
C GLN A 32 2.23 -15.77 -26.67
N TRP A 33 1.46 -14.69 -26.77
CA TRP A 33 1.94 -13.35 -27.09
C TRP A 33 1.97 -12.41 -25.88
N HIS A 34 1.85 -12.96 -24.66
CA HIS A 34 1.90 -12.16 -23.45
C HIS A 34 3.26 -11.48 -23.27
N PRO A 35 3.34 -10.13 -23.11
CA PRO A 35 4.62 -9.40 -23.09
C PRO A 35 5.54 -9.79 -21.91
N ASP A 36 5.00 -10.34 -20.83
CA ASP A 36 5.83 -10.83 -19.73
C ASP A 36 6.49 -12.19 -20.05
N ARG A 37 5.87 -12.99 -20.90
CA ARG A 37 6.39 -14.32 -21.31
C ARG A 37 7.13 -14.30 -22.61
N ASN A 38 6.68 -13.47 -23.56
CA ASN A 38 7.25 -13.35 -24.88
C ASN A 38 7.98 -12.00 -25.02
N LYS A 39 9.29 -12.03 -25.04
CA LYS A 39 10.17 -10.84 -25.14
C LYS A 39 10.47 -10.42 -26.58
N SER A 40 9.79 -10.99 -27.59
CA SER A 40 9.98 -10.59 -28.97
C SER A 40 9.49 -9.16 -29.21
N PRO A 41 10.15 -8.39 -30.10
CA PRO A 41 9.74 -7.00 -30.39
C PRO A 41 8.34 -6.89 -30.98
N GLU A 42 7.81 -7.99 -31.52
CA GLU A 42 6.47 -8.05 -32.11
C GLU A 42 5.37 -8.48 -31.10
N ALA A 43 5.76 -8.93 -29.90
CA ALA A 43 4.80 -9.49 -28.93
C ALA A 43 3.72 -8.48 -28.54
N GLU A 44 4.10 -7.23 -28.34
CA GLU A 44 3.20 -6.15 -27.94
C GLU A 44 2.19 -5.81 -29.04
N SER A 45 2.65 -5.66 -30.29
CA SER A 45 1.76 -5.35 -31.41
C SER A 45 0.80 -6.49 -31.71
N ARG A 46 1.27 -7.73 -31.67
CA ARG A 46 0.45 -8.92 -31.82
C ARG A 46 -0.59 -9.07 -30.73
N PHE A 47 -0.20 -8.81 -29.49
CA PHE A 47 -1.13 -8.86 -28.36
C PHE A 47 -2.26 -7.83 -28.50
N LYS A 48 -1.96 -6.61 -28.97
CA LYS A 48 -2.96 -5.57 -29.25
C LYS A 48 -3.93 -5.98 -30.35
N GLU A 49 -3.42 -6.54 -31.44
CA GLU A 49 -4.26 -7.04 -32.54
C GLU A 49 -5.21 -8.16 -32.08
N ILE A 50 -4.71 -9.12 -31.30
CA ILE A 50 -5.48 -10.26 -30.73
C ILE A 50 -6.56 -9.75 -29.78
N ALA A 51 -6.24 -8.80 -28.90
CA ALA A 51 -7.18 -8.21 -27.96
C ALA A 51 -8.30 -7.44 -28.68
N LYS A 52 -7.97 -6.67 -29.72
CA LYS A 52 -8.93 -5.93 -30.56
C LYS A 52 -9.87 -6.88 -31.31
N ALA A 53 -9.33 -7.93 -31.93
CA ALA A 53 -10.11 -8.95 -32.61
C ALA A 53 -11.12 -9.62 -31.65
N TYR A 54 -10.68 -9.96 -30.46
CA TYR A 54 -11.55 -10.53 -29.44
C TYR A 54 -12.63 -9.57 -28.96
N ALA A 55 -12.30 -8.30 -28.71
CA ALA A 55 -13.26 -7.29 -28.25
C ALA A 55 -14.42 -7.09 -29.23
N ILE A 56 -14.17 -7.29 -30.52
CA ILE A 56 -15.19 -7.20 -31.57
C ILE A 56 -15.95 -8.51 -31.73
N LEU A 57 -15.27 -9.63 -31.87
CA LEU A 57 -15.90 -10.91 -32.19
C LEU A 57 -16.61 -11.56 -30.98
N SER A 58 -16.24 -11.21 -29.75
CA SER A 58 -16.87 -11.71 -28.53
C SER A 58 -18.25 -11.13 -28.27
N LYS A 59 -18.64 -10.02 -28.91
CA LYS A 59 -19.96 -9.38 -28.71
C LYS A 59 -20.82 -9.54 -29.97
N PRO A 60 -22.03 -10.15 -29.84
CA PRO A 60 -22.90 -10.42 -30.99
C PRO A 60 -23.18 -9.16 -31.84
N ASP A 61 -23.44 -8.03 -31.20
CA ASP A 61 -23.77 -6.77 -31.89
C ASP A 61 -22.58 -6.23 -32.70
N LYS A 62 -21.38 -6.24 -32.12
CA LYS A 62 -20.14 -5.77 -32.78
C LYS A 62 -19.72 -6.72 -33.88
N ARG A 63 -19.83 -8.04 -33.61
CA ARG A 63 -19.57 -9.09 -34.61
C ARG A 63 -20.47 -8.93 -35.82
N ALA A 64 -21.80 -8.74 -35.63
CA ALA A 64 -22.74 -8.54 -36.72
C ALA A 64 -22.40 -7.28 -37.55
N GLN A 65 -21.96 -6.20 -36.94
CA GLN A 65 -21.52 -4.99 -37.64
C GLN A 65 -20.23 -5.22 -38.42
N TYR A 66 -19.28 -5.97 -37.85
CA TYR A 66 -18.06 -6.34 -38.55
C TYR A 66 -18.33 -7.30 -39.72
N ASP A 67 -19.20 -8.29 -39.52
CA ASP A 67 -19.56 -9.26 -40.57
C ASP A 67 -20.29 -8.60 -41.75
N ALA A 68 -21.10 -7.55 -41.46
CA ALA A 68 -21.85 -6.82 -42.49
C ALA A 68 -21.03 -5.78 -43.26
N HIS A 69 -20.12 -5.07 -42.58
CA HIS A 69 -19.45 -3.88 -43.14
C HIS A 69 -17.91 -3.91 -43.02
N GLY A 70 -17.35 -5.05 -42.55
CA GLY A 70 -15.90 -5.18 -42.33
C GLY A 70 -15.34 -4.15 -41.34
N PHE A 71 -14.12 -3.69 -41.57
CA PHE A 71 -13.46 -2.69 -40.72
C PHE A 71 -14.21 -1.34 -40.68
N GLU A 72 -14.90 -0.96 -41.72
CA GLU A 72 -15.68 0.29 -41.73
C GLU A 72 -16.85 0.24 -40.74
N GLY A 73 -17.48 -0.94 -40.55
CA GLY A 73 -18.56 -1.13 -39.61
C GLY A 73 -18.16 -0.97 -38.13
N VAL A 74 -16.87 -1.08 -37.84
CA VAL A 74 -16.33 -0.98 -36.49
C VAL A 74 -15.36 0.19 -36.29
N ALA A 75 -15.10 0.98 -37.33
CA ALA A 75 -14.16 2.11 -37.31
C ALA A 75 -14.61 3.27 -36.38
N HIS A 76 -15.90 3.36 -36.09
CA HIS A 76 -16.46 4.40 -35.21
C HIS A 76 -16.36 4.07 -33.72
N PHE A 77 -16.01 2.84 -33.37
CA PHE A 77 -15.75 2.50 -31.97
C PHE A 77 -14.33 2.93 -31.59
N SER A 78 -14.23 3.76 -30.56
CA SER A 78 -12.94 4.02 -29.95
C SER A 78 -12.39 2.74 -29.30
N ASP A 79 -11.08 2.63 -29.11
CA ASP A 79 -10.50 1.50 -28.37
C ASP A 79 -11.15 1.34 -26.98
N GLU A 80 -11.59 2.46 -26.37
CA GLU A 80 -12.32 2.52 -25.12
C GLU A 80 -13.70 1.84 -25.21
N ASP A 81 -14.47 2.13 -26.23
CA ASP A 81 -15.80 1.55 -26.44
C ASP A 81 -15.72 0.06 -26.79
N LEU A 82 -14.63 -0.38 -27.39
CA LEU A 82 -14.40 -1.77 -27.72
C LEU A 82 -14.24 -2.63 -26.45
N PHE A 83 -13.59 -2.10 -25.41
CA PHE A 83 -13.26 -2.86 -24.20
C PHE A 83 -14.19 -2.59 -23.01
N ARG A 84 -15.04 -1.56 -23.06
CA ARG A 84 -15.91 -1.12 -21.95
C ARG A 84 -16.78 -2.22 -21.30
N ASN A 85 -17.20 -3.23 -22.06
CA ASN A 85 -18.08 -4.31 -21.58
C ASN A 85 -17.48 -5.71 -21.78
N VAL A 86 -16.18 -5.80 -21.94
CA VAL A 86 -15.47 -7.09 -22.04
C VAL A 86 -14.91 -7.42 -20.67
N ASP A 87 -15.44 -8.47 -20.03
CA ASP A 87 -14.96 -8.95 -18.73
C ASP A 87 -13.62 -9.69 -18.89
N LEU A 88 -12.56 -8.89 -19.05
CA LEU A 88 -11.20 -9.41 -19.18
C LEU A 88 -10.66 -9.91 -17.83
N GLY A 89 -11.22 -9.42 -16.71
CA GLY A 89 -10.82 -9.86 -15.37
C GLY A 89 -11.13 -11.33 -15.10
N SER A 90 -12.33 -11.80 -15.49
CA SER A 90 -12.68 -13.20 -15.35
C SER A 90 -11.89 -14.10 -16.30
N ILE A 91 -11.55 -13.58 -17.47
CA ILE A 91 -10.78 -14.31 -18.49
C ILE A 91 -9.33 -14.52 -18.05
N PHE A 92 -8.70 -13.54 -17.43
CA PHE A 92 -7.32 -13.65 -16.93
C PHE A 92 -7.23 -14.27 -15.53
N GLY A 93 -8.29 -14.18 -14.73
CA GLY A 93 -8.39 -14.84 -13.42
C GLY A 93 -8.26 -16.35 -13.51
N ASP A 94 -8.91 -16.97 -14.50
CA ASP A 94 -8.85 -18.41 -14.77
C ASP A 94 -7.46 -18.90 -15.23
N LEU A 95 -6.59 -17.99 -15.68
CA LEU A 95 -5.24 -18.30 -16.17
C LEU A 95 -4.16 -18.30 -15.09
N GLY A 96 -4.52 -18.11 -13.82
CA GLY A 96 -3.56 -18.14 -12.69
C GLY A 96 -2.61 -16.93 -12.66
N PHE A 97 -2.84 -15.91 -13.47
CA PHE A 97 -2.18 -14.61 -13.34
C PHE A 97 -2.88 -13.85 -12.22
N GLY A 98 -2.31 -13.93 -11.02
CA GLY A 98 -2.85 -13.28 -9.83
C GLY A 98 -3.02 -11.78 -10.03
N PHE A 99 -4.23 -11.37 -10.35
CA PHE A 99 -4.69 -10.01 -10.17
C PHE A 99 -4.89 -9.79 -8.65
N GLY A 100 -3.76 -9.61 -7.92
CA GLY A 100 -3.84 -9.07 -6.58
C GLY A 100 -4.34 -7.61 -6.64
N PRO A 101 -5.04 -7.13 -5.60
CA PRO A 101 -5.47 -5.73 -5.52
C PRO A 101 -4.26 -4.80 -5.35
N GLY A 102 -3.57 -4.49 -6.45
CA GLY A 102 -2.36 -3.64 -6.46
C GLY A 102 -1.47 -3.80 -7.68
N GLY A 103 -1.70 -4.79 -8.55
CA GLY A 103 -0.99 -4.94 -9.81
C GLY A 103 -1.65 -4.08 -10.89
N SER A 104 -0.96 -3.06 -11.41
CA SER A 104 -1.37 -2.38 -12.64
C SER A 104 -1.46 -3.44 -13.74
N SER A 105 -2.68 -3.71 -14.21
CA SER A 105 -2.93 -4.61 -15.31
C SER A 105 -2.10 -4.13 -16.50
N ILE A 106 -1.39 -5.06 -17.17
CA ILE A 106 -0.71 -4.75 -18.45
C ILE A 106 -1.70 -4.14 -19.41
N PHE A 107 -2.96 -4.52 -19.30
CA PHE A 107 -4.06 -3.94 -20.05
C PHE A 107 -4.25 -2.45 -19.76
N ASP A 108 -4.18 -2.01 -18.49
CA ASP A 108 -4.23 -0.59 -18.09
C ASP A 108 -3.04 0.19 -18.68
N ARG A 109 -1.90 -0.48 -18.91
CA ARG A 109 -0.71 0.12 -19.49
C ARG A 109 -0.82 0.33 -21.00
N PHE A 110 -1.58 -0.51 -21.71
CA PHE A 110 -1.71 -0.48 -23.18
C PHE A 110 -3.00 0.15 -23.68
N PHE A 111 -4.06 0.12 -22.90
CA PHE A 111 -5.40 0.59 -23.27
C PHE A 111 -5.98 1.58 -22.26
N GLY A 112 -5.27 1.88 -21.18
CA GLY A 112 -5.77 2.62 -20.00
C GLY A 112 -5.36 4.09 -19.94
N ASP A 113 -4.96 4.73 -21.03
CA ASP A 113 -4.59 6.16 -20.99
C ASP A 113 -5.82 7.09 -20.91
N GLY A 114 -7.01 6.55 -20.70
CA GLY A 114 -8.23 7.35 -20.74
C GLY A 114 -9.36 7.05 -19.79
N ILE A 115 -9.50 5.88 -19.14
CA ILE A 115 -10.76 5.59 -18.43
C ILE A 115 -10.59 4.78 -17.13
N ARG A 116 -10.03 5.37 -16.15
CA ARG A 116 -10.65 5.46 -14.84
C ARG A 116 -10.81 6.94 -14.54
N GLN A 117 -11.97 7.52 -14.83
CA GLN A 117 -12.48 8.54 -13.92
C GLN A 117 -12.49 7.86 -12.55
N GLN A 118 -11.33 7.88 -11.87
CA GLN A 118 -11.27 7.63 -10.45
C GLN A 118 -12.27 8.62 -9.90
N GLN A 119 -13.42 8.13 -9.44
CA GLN A 119 -14.32 8.98 -8.66
C GLN A 119 -13.38 9.67 -7.67
N PRO A 120 -13.44 11.01 -7.58
CA PRO A 120 -12.52 11.75 -6.73
C PRO A 120 -12.66 11.18 -5.32
N ARG A 121 -11.64 10.42 -4.90
CA ARG A 121 -11.58 9.80 -3.57
C ARG A 121 -10.66 10.61 -2.69
N GLY A 122 -10.96 10.66 -1.41
CA GLY A 122 -10.08 11.26 -0.43
C GLY A 122 -8.73 10.55 -0.35
N LEU A 123 -7.71 11.27 0.09
CA LEU A 123 -6.38 10.70 0.30
C LEU A 123 -6.38 9.72 1.46
N ASP A 124 -5.57 8.68 1.36
CA ASP A 124 -5.35 7.75 2.45
C ASP A 124 -4.55 8.42 3.56
N LEU A 125 -4.89 8.09 4.81
CA LEU A 125 -4.20 8.55 6.00
C LEU A 125 -3.34 7.42 6.55
N ARG A 126 -2.12 7.74 6.99
CA ARG A 126 -1.22 6.77 7.61
C ARG A 126 -0.86 7.22 9.03
N ILE A 127 -1.01 6.31 9.99
CA ILE A 127 -0.62 6.52 11.38
C ILE A 127 0.23 5.36 11.87
N ASN A 128 1.12 5.64 12.82
CA ASN A 128 1.91 4.61 13.49
C ASN A 128 1.29 4.34 14.85
N LEU A 129 1.14 3.06 15.18
CA LEU A 129 0.65 2.60 16.48
C LEU A 129 1.73 1.77 17.16
N GLU A 130 2.22 2.26 18.30
CA GLU A 130 3.18 1.54 19.13
C GLU A 130 2.45 0.73 20.20
N LEU A 131 2.72 -0.56 20.25
CA LEU A 131 2.08 -1.49 21.18
C LEU A 131 3.11 -2.15 22.09
N PRO A 132 2.85 -2.26 23.40
CA PRO A 132 3.69 -3.05 24.30
C PRO A 132 3.80 -4.50 23.85
N LEU A 133 4.95 -5.16 24.08
CA LEU A 133 5.19 -6.55 23.69
C LEU A 133 4.12 -7.51 24.25
N LYS A 134 3.65 -7.26 25.48
CA LYS A 134 2.57 -8.04 26.07
C LYS A 134 1.28 -7.94 25.24
N ARG A 135 0.94 -6.74 24.78
CA ARG A 135 -0.25 -6.52 23.96
C ARG A 135 -0.15 -7.18 22.59
N ILE A 136 1.06 -7.18 22.00
CA ILE A 136 1.35 -7.91 20.76
C ILE A 136 1.21 -9.43 20.99
N ALA A 137 1.63 -9.94 22.14
CA ALA A 137 1.50 -11.36 22.46
C ALA A 137 0.04 -11.80 22.62
N GLU A 138 -0.76 -11.01 23.32
CA GLU A 138 -2.17 -11.32 23.60
C GLU A 138 -3.07 -11.09 22.38
N GLY A 139 -2.75 -10.07 21.55
CA GLY A 139 -3.63 -9.60 20.49
C GLY A 139 -4.94 -9.02 21.03
N GLY A 140 -5.96 -8.97 20.17
CA GLY A 140 -7.31 -8.58 20.57
C GLY A 140 -7.70 -7.17 20.15
N LYS A 141 -8.73 -6.61 20.80
CA LYS A 141 -9.29 -5.30 20.42
C LYS A 141 -8.52 -4.17 21.09
N GLU A 142 -8.09 -3.18 20.31
CA GLU A 142 -7.40 -1.98 20.78
C GLU A 142 -8.18 -0.74 20.37
N ASP A 143 -8.37 0.18 21.31
CA ASP A 143 -9.02 1.48 21.04
C ASP A 143 -7.92 2.50 20.72
N ILE A 144 -7.92 3.03 19.49
CA ILE A 144 -7.00 4.09 19.04
C ILE A 144 -7.73 5.40 18.90
N PHE A 145 -7.01 6.49 19.16
CA PHE A 145 -7.48 7.86 18.95
C PHE A 145 -6.57 8.50 17.92
N TYR A 146 -7.17 9.14 16.93
CA TYR A 146 -6.44 9.83 15.89
C TYR A 146 -7.22 11.03 15.38
N ASN A 147 -6.50 12.03 14.91
CA ASN A 147 -7.09 13.23 14.34
C ASN A 147 -7.19 13.10 12.84
N ARG A 148 -8.37 13.34 12.28
CA ARG A 148 -8.54 13.48 10.84
C ARG A 148 -9.41 14.69 10.50
N PRO A 149 -9.20 15.31 9.32
CA PRO A 149 -10.16 16.24 8.80
C PRO A 149 -11.44 15.47 8.43
N VAL A 150 -12.57 16.02 8.78
CA VAL A 150 -13.89 15.54 8.36
C VAL A 150 -14.62 16.66 7.62
N THR A 151 -15.54 16.32 6.76
CA THR A 151 -16.35 17.31 6.05
C THR A 151 -17.10 18.19 7.07
N CYS A 152 -16.98 19.50 6.92
CA CYS A 152 -17.70 20.46 7.76
C CYS A 152 -19.20 20.37 7.52
N ASN A 153 -19.97 19.99 8.54
CA ASN A 153 -21.41 19.83 8.43
C ASN A 153 -22.15 21.17 8.22
N ALA A 154 -21.61 22.28 8.73
CA ALA A 154 -22.24 23.60 8.58
C ALA A 154 -22.26 24.10 7.13
N CYS A 155 -21.26 23.72 6.34
CA CYS A 155 -21.18 24.14 4.94
C CYS A 155 -21.20 22.96 3.95
N ASN A 156 -21.43 21.73 4.39
CA ASN A 156 -21.43 20.52 3.57
C ASN A 156 -20.16 20.36 2.70
N GLY A 157 -19.02 20.81 3.21
CA GLY A 157 -17.73 20.74 2.50
C GLY A 157 -17.47 21.89 1.52
N PHE A 158 -18.41 22.79 1.28
CA PHE A 158 -18.23 23.89 0.31
C PHE A 158 -17.37 25.06 0.82
N GLY A 159 -17.17 25.19 2.12
CA GLY A 159 -16.43 26.30 2.71
C GLY A 159 -17.20 27.64 2.72
N THR A 160 -18.42 27.67 2.22
CA THR A 160 -19.29 28.86 2.15
C THR A 160 -20.19 29.00 3.37
N ALA A 161 -20.48 30.22 3.79
CA ALA A 161 -21.40 30.48 4.91
C ALA A 161 -22.85 30.03 4.60
N SER A 162 -23.23 29.99 3.34
CA SER A 162 -24.56 29.58 2.88
C SER A 162 -24.77 28.06 2.81
N GLY A 163 -23.68 27.25 2.94
CA GLY A 163 -23.73 25.81 2.72
C GLY A 163 -24.05 25.39 1.27
N LYS A 164 -23.97 26.34 0.33
CA LYS A 164 -24.13 26.10 -1.10
C LYS A 164 -22.80 26.11 -1.83
N PRO A 165 -22.70 25.51 -3.03
CA PRO A 165 -21.50 25.59 -3.86
C PRO A 165 -21.05 27.06 -4.05
N PRO A 166 -19.74 27.33 -4.05
CA PRO A 166 -19.22 28.67 -4.32
C PRO A 166 -19.55 29.12 -5.75
N ALA A 167 -19.69 30.44 -5.95
CA ALA A 167 -19.99 30.99 -7.26
C ALA A 167 -18.79 30.86 -8.21
N ASN A 168 -19.05 30.70 -9.50
CA ASN A 168 -17.98 30.74 -10.50
C ASN A 168 -17.31 32.11 -10.51
N CYS A 169 -16.01 32.11 -10.66
CA CYS A 169 -15.23 33.34 -10.78
C CYS A 169 -15.62 34.08 -12.07
N HIS A 170 -16.10 35.31 -11.94
CA HIS A 170 -16.51 36.13 -13.10
C HIS A 170 -15.36 36.43 -14.07
N THR A 171 -14.15 36.51 -13.57
CA THR A 171 -12.96 36.88 -14.35
C THR A 171 -12.45 35.78 -15.25
N CYS A 172 -12.59 34.52 -14.85
CA CYS A 172 -12.17 33.34 -15.62
C CYS A 172 -13.32 32.42 -16.00
N ASN A 173 -14.56 32.76 -15.70
CA ASN A 173 -15.76 31.97 -15.96
C ASN A 173 -15.66 30.51 -15.49
N GLY A 174 -15.00 30.29 -14.36
CA GLY A 174 -14.83 28.96 -13.78
C GLY A 174 -13.57 28.20 -14.22
N SER A 175 -12.80 28.68 -15.22
CA SER A 175 -11.62 27.96 -15.72
C SER A 175 -10.41 27.96 -14.78
N GLY A 176 -10.35 28.88 -13.83
CA GLY A 176 -9.20 29.06 -12.94
C GLY A 176 -8.01 29.76 -13.59
N HIS A 177 -7.97 29.86 -14.90
CA HIS A 177 -6.82 30.36 -15.66
C HIS A 177 -7.22 31.49 -16.61
N GLN A 178 -6.26 32.33 -16.95
CA GLN A 178 -6.38 33.33 -18.00
C GLN A 178 -5.29 33.11 -19.04
N ILE A 179 -5.65 33.28 -20.32
CA ILE A 179 -4.69 33.23 -21.41
C ILE A 179 -4.26 34.69 -21.70
N LYS A 180 -2.99 34.99 -21.41
CA LYS A 180 -2.38 36.27 -21.81
C LYS A 180 -1.64 36.06 -23.10
N THR A 181 -2.04 36.81 -24.14
CA THR A 181 -1.36 36.80 -25.44
C THR A 181 -0.37 37.96 -25.48
N HIS A 182 0.90 37.64 -25.49
CA HIS A 182 1.97 38.59 -25.73
C HIS A 182 2.31 38.61 -27.20
N LYS A 183 2.24 39.78 -27.84
CA LYS A 183 2.64 39.97 -29.22
C LYS A 183 4.00 40.68 -29.20
N GLU A 184 5.01 39.98 -29.66
CA GLU A 184 6.35 40.56 -29.81
C GLU A 184 6.58 40.83 -31.31
N SER A 185 6.88 42.10 -31.66
CA SER A 185 7.10 42.51 -33.03
C SER A 185 8.61 42.55 -33.28
N GLU A 186 9.11 41.60 -34.08
CA GLU A 186 10.48 41.65 -34.58
C GLU A 186 10.59 42.55 -35.85
N ARG A 187 11.76 43.19 -36.04
CA ARG A 187 12.07 44.21 -37.04
C ARG A 187 11.90 43.82 -38.50
N LYS A 188 11.33 42.67 -38.85
CA LYS A 188 11.12 42.18 -40.22
C LYS A 188 9.67 41.83 -40.58
N GLY A 189 8.68 42.42 -39.89
CA GLY A 189 7.27 42.24 -40.27
C GLY A 189 6.62 40.93 -39.89
N GLN A 190 7.29 40.06 -39.14
CA GLN A 190 6.69 38.87 -38.56
C GLN A 190 6.32 39.14 -37.09
N THR A 191 5.03 38.99 -36.78
CA THR A 191 4.53 39.09 -35.41
C THR A 191 4.45 37.71 -34.82
N ILE A 192 5.29 37.43 -33.81
CA ILE A 192 5.21 36.17 -33.05
C ILE A 192 4.27 36.43 -31.88
N SER A 193 3.22 35.63 -31.76
CA SER A 193 2.30 35.69 -30.60
C SER A 193 2.54 34.50 -29.67
N PHE A 194 2.90 34.76 -28.44
CA PHE A 194 2.99 33.75 -27.40
C PHE A 194 1.74 33.80 -26.52
N GLN A 195 1.12 32.65 -26.30
CA GLN A 195 0.02 32.50 -25.34
C GLN A 195 0.59 31.94 -24.05
N GLN A 196 0.47 32.71 -22.98
CA GLN A 196 0.86 32.30 -21.63
C GLN A 196 -0.41 32.03 -20.80
N ILE A 197 -0.53 30.82 -20.29
CA ILE A 197 -1.58 30.45 -19.33
C ILE A 197 -1.11 30.88 -17.95
N VAL A 198 -1.85 31.79 -17.31
CA VAL A 198 -1.56 32.28 -15.95
C VAL A 198 -2.75 31.98 -15.06
N ASN A 199 -2.49 31.75 -13.77
CA ASN A 199 -3.57 31.61 -12.80
C ASN A 199 -4.41 32.89 -12.74
N CYS A 200 -5.72 32.75 -12.68
CA CYS A 200 -6.63 33.88 -12.53
C CYS A 200 -6.31 34.63 -11.22
N PRO A 201 -6.06 35.95 -11.26
CA PRO A 201 -5.68 36.72 -10.08
C PRO A 201 -6.76 36.77 -9.00
N ASP A 202 -8.04 36.69 -9.38
CA ASP A 202 -9.14 36.85 -8.43
C ASP A 202 -9.48 35.55 -7.68
N CYS A 203 -9.41 34.42 -8.36
CA CYS A 203 -9.69 33.13 -7.72
C CYS A 203 -8.41 32.32 -7.39
N HIS A 204 -7.24 32.79 -7.76
CA HIS A 204 -5.95 32.16 -7.54
C HIS A 204 -5.90 30.71 -8.04
N GLY A 205 -6.48 30.46 -9.21
CA GLY A 205 -6.50 29.14 -9.85
C GLY A 205 -7.69 28.25 -9.47
N ARG A 206 -8.52 28.63 -8.50
CA ARG A 206 -9.65 27.81 -8.02
C ARG A 206 -10.85 27.76 -8.97
N GLY A 207 -11.00 28.71 -9.85
CA GLY A 207 -12.17 28.83 -10.73
C GLY A 207 -13.44 29.37 -10.03
N THR A 208 -13.48 29.34 -8.70
CA THR A 208 -14.64 29.74 -7.89
C THR A 208 -14.26 30.79 -6.84
N VAL A 209 -15.22 31.60 -6.40
CA VAL A 209 -15.04 32.66 -5.39
C VAL A 209 -16.00 32.39 -4.24
N ILE A 210 -15.49 32.46 -3.01
CA ILE A 210 -16.28 32.37 -1.77
C ILE A 210 -16.56 33.79 -1.28
N GLU A 211 -17.79 34.27 -1.43
CA GLU A 211 -18.20 35.60 -0.98
C GLU A 211 -18.18 35.73 0.56
N ALA A 212 -18.70 34.72 1.25
CA ALA A 212 -18.73 34.63 2.69
C ALA A 212 -18.21 33.26 3.14
N ARG A 213 -17.16 33.25 3.96
CA ARG A 213 -16.55 32.03 4.47
C ARG A 213 -17.39 31.40 5.58
N CYS A 214 -17.45 30.09 5.61
CA CYS A 214 -18.05 29.34 6.72
C CYS A 214 -17.34 29.67 8.03
N ARG A 215 -18.09 29.99 9.07
CA ARG A 215 -17.53 30.38 10.38
C ARG A 215 -16.88 29.20 11.12
N GLU A 216 -17.38 27.97 10.90
CA GLU A 216 -16.86 26.79 11.59
C GLU A 216 -15.53 26.28 11.01
N CYS A 217 -15.39 26.26 9.69
CA CYS A 217 -14.18 25.77 9.03
C CYS A 217 -13.28 26.87 8.44
N GLY A 218 -13.63 28.15 8.61
CA GLY A 218 -12.83 29.26 8.07
C GLY A 218 -12.78 29.36 6.54
N GLY A 219 -13.56 28.54 5.83
CA GLY A 219 -13.58 28.46 4.36
C GLY A 219 -12.94 27.19 3.80
N ASP A 220 -12.35 26.32 4.63
CA ASP A 220 -11.63 25.11 4.18
C ASP A 220 -12.58 23.96 3.80
N GLY A 221 -13.84 24.02 4.21
CA GLY A 221 -14.80 22.96 4.00
C GLY A 221 -14.61 21.71 4.87
N GLN A 222 -13.56 21.69 5.68
CA GLN A 222 -13.17 20.58 6.55
C GLN A 222 -12.86 21.07 7.95
N ILE A 223 -13.07 20.24 8.96
CA ILE A 223 -12.71 20.51 10.36
C ILE A 223 -11.91 19.32 10.89
N ALA A 224 -10.89 19.57 11.70
CA ALA A 224 -10.16 18.53 12.39
C ALA A 224 -11.08 17.91 13.48
N LYS A 225 -11.20 16.59 13.49
CA LYS A 225 -11.95 15.85 14.49
C LYS A 225 -11.14 14.71 15.02
N GLU A 226 -11.12 14.56 16.35
CA GLU A 226 -10.60 13.37 16.99
C GLU A 226 -11.63 12.24 16.86
N GLU A 227 -11.19 11.12 16.29
CA GLU A 227 -12.01 9.91 16.17
C GLU A 227 -11.43 8.78 17.00
N LYS A 228 -12.33 8.04 17.64
CA LYS A 228 -12.04 6.80 18.33
C LYS A 228 -12.38 5.63 17.43
N LEU A 229 -11.39 4.77 17.19
CA LEU A 229 -11.54 3.57 16.38
C LEU A 229 -11.11 2.34 17.15
N ARG A 230 -11.91 1.28 17.08
CA ARG A 230 -11.58 -0.01 17.68
C ARG A 230 -11.04 -0.96 16.62
N LEU A 231 -9.75 -1.29 16.75
CA LEU A 231 -9.07 -2.21 15.85
C LEU A 231 -8.94 -3.59 16.48
N HIS A 232 -9.00 -4.62 15.65
CA HIS A 232 -8.61 -5.97 16.05
C HIS A 232 -7.15 -6.20 15.66
N ILE A 233 -6.29 -6.35 16.66
CA ILE A 233 -4.86 -6.61 16.48
C ILE A 233 -4.64 -8.13 16.55
N PRO A 234 -4.16 -8.77 15.48
CA PRO A 234 -3.81 -10.19 15.54
C PRO A 234 -2.64 -10.45 16.49
N ALA A 235 -2.68 -11.55 17.24
CA ALA A 235 -1.56 -11.94 18.10
C ALA A 235 -0.29 -12.19 17.26
N GLY A 236 0.86 -11.73 17.75
CA GLY A 236 2.13 -11.92 17.07
C GLY A 236 2.37 -11.03 15.87
N ILE A 237 1.54 -10.00 15.63
CA ILE A 237 1.71 -9.07 14.50
C ILE A 237 3.15 -8.55 14.44
N GLU A 238 3.74 -8.48 13.24
CA GLU A 238 5.14 -8.07 13.05
C GLU A 238 5.26 -6.55 12.90
N ASP A 239 6.45 -6.02 13.25
CA ASP A 239 6.74 -4.59 13.11
C ASP A 239 6.69 -4.18 11.64
N GLY A 240 6.05 -3.03 11.37
CA GLY A 240 5.85 -2.51 10.03
C GLY A 240 4.62 -3.07 9.29
N MET A 241 3.92 -4.05 9.86
CA MET A 241 2.66 -4.50 9.29
C MET A 241 1.60 -3.42 9.33
N THR A 242 0.78 -3.37 8.28
CA THR A 242 -0.22 -2.33 8.10
C THR A 242 -1.63 -2.93 8.14
N LEU A 243 -2.46 -2.39 9.03
CA LEU A 243 -3.89 -2.68 9.08
C LEU A 243 -4.63 -1.58 8.31
N ARG A 244 -5.38 -1.96 7.29
CA ARG A 244 -6.21 -1.05 6.49
C ARG A 244 -7.61 -0.96 7.07
N VAL A 245 -8.10 0.24 7.28
CA VAL A 245 -9.46 0.54 7.72
C VAL A 245 -10.14 1.39 6.64
N PRO A 246 -11.07 0.81 5.87
CA PRO A 246 -11.72 1.50 4.76
C PRO A 246 -12.53 2.71 5.22
N GLY A 247 -12.48 3.81 4.46
CA GLY A 247 -13.30 5.01 4.69
C GLY A 247 -12.89 5.88 5.87
N HIS A 248 -11.76 5.60 6.51
CA HIS A 248 -11.27 6.33 7.68
C HIS A 248 -10.07 7.26 7.38
N GLY A 249 -9.79 7.51 6.09
CA GLY A 249 -8.80 8.47 5.63
C GLY A 249 -9.34 9.91 5.54
N MET A 250 -8.72 10.71 4.66
CA MET A 250 -9.13 12.09 4.39
C MET A 250 -10.46 12.13 3.63
N PRO A 251 -11.30 13.14 3.83
CA PRO A 251 -12.52 13.31 3.04
C PRO A 251 -12.19 13.62 1.58
N GLY A 252 -12.95 13.07 0.66
CA GLY A 252 -12.75 13.23 -0.79
C GLY A 252 -13.41 14.48 -1.40
N GLY A 253 -13.88 15.44 -0.59
CA GLY A 253 -14.67 16.59 -1.07
C GLY A 253 -16.17 16.31 -1.08
N THR A 254 -16.96 17.19 -1.73
CA THR A 254 -18.42 17.27 -1.59
C THR A 254 -19.22 16.10 -2.19
N ALA A 255 -18.61 15.19 -2.93
CA ALA A 255 -19.32 14.04 -3.52
C ALA A 255 -18.43 12.80 -3.65
N ALA A 256 -17.26 12.83 -3.03
CA ALA A 256 -16.27 11.79 -3.16
C ALA A 256 -16.17 10.95 -1.89
N GLU A 257 -15.94 9.65 -2.04
CA GLU A 257 -15.70 8.77 -0.92
C GLU A 257 -14.42 9.16 -0.16
N PRO A 258 -14.39 9.04 1.17
CA PRO A 258 -13.16 9.24 1.94
C PRO A 258 -12.09 8.20 1.56
N GLY A 259 -10.84 8.54 1.77
CA GLY A 259 -9.72 7.61 1.68
C GLY A 259 -9.74 6.56 2.78
N ASP A 260 -8.71 5.73 2.86
CA ASP A 260 -8.54 4.71 3.88
C ASP A 260 -7.54 5.14 4.95
N LEU A 261 -7.69 4.55 6.14
CA LEU A 261 -6.70 4.68 7.20
C LEU A 261 -5.79 3.46 7.18
N HIS A 262 -4.50 3.69 7.09
CA HIS A 262 -3.44 2.71 7.20
C HIS A 262 -2.77 2.83 8.57
N VAL A 263 -3.02 1.86 9.44
CA VAL A 263 -2.41 1.80 10.78
C VAL A 263 -1.19 0.89 10.72
N VAL A 264 -0.01 1.46 10.83
CA VAL A 264 1.26 0.71 10.85
C VAL A 264 1.61 0.38 12.28
N ILE A 265 1.79 -0.91 12.56
CA ILE A 265 2.04 -1.41 13.91
C ILE A 265 3.55 -1.49 14.17
N TYR A 266 3.96 -1.03 15.33
CA TYR A 266 5.32 -1.17 15.85
C TYR A 266 5.28 -1.66 17.29
N SER A 267 6.30 -2.42 17.69
CA SER A 267 6.51 -2.75 19.08
C SER A 267 7.08 -1.54 19.83
N ALA A 268 6.46 -1.16 20.94
CA ALA A 268 7.02 -0.18 21.84
C ALA A 268 8.36 -0.70 22.42
N PRO A 269 9.36 0.17 22.64
CA PRO A 269 10.60 -0.21 23.30
C PRO A 269 10.33 -0.83 24.66
N ASP A 270 10.87 -2.03 24.91
CA ASP A 270 10.79 -2.70 26.21
C ASP A 270 12.19 -2.75 26.84
N PRO A 271 12.39 -2.25 28.07
CA PRO A 271 13.70 -2.23 28.73
C PRO A 271 14.23 -3.63 29.03
N ARG A 272 13.36 -4.62 29.06
CA ARG A 272 13.71 -6.01 29.37
C ARG A 272 14.16 -6.79 28.15
N PHE A 273 13.61 -6.45 26.93
CA PHE A 273 13.77 -7.26 25.76
C PHE A 273 14.02 -6.42 24.48
N GLN A 274 14.86 -6.96 23.63
CA GLN A 274 14.98 -6.53 22.24
C GLN A 274 14.24 -7.53 21.37
N ARG A 275 13.22 -7.07 20.64
CA ARG A 275 12.47 -7.91 19.70
C ARG A 275 13.25 -8.18 18.43
N ARG A 276 13.20 -9.43 17.94
CA ARG A 276 13.67 -9.84 16.60
C ARG A 276 12.67 -10.83 16.00
N GLY A 277 11.72 -10.33 15.22
CA GLY A 277 10.58 -11.12 14.75
C GLY A 277 9.72 -11.61 15.91
N ALA A 278 9.54 -12.92 16.05
CA ALA A 278 8.85 -13.54 17.18
C ALA A 278 9.76 -13.81 18.38
N ASP A 279 11.09 -13.74 18.22
CA ASP A 279 12.04 -14.01 19.28
C ASP A 279 12.36 -12.73 20.09
N LEU A 280 12.56 -12.93 21.39
CA LEU A 280 12.96 -11.88 22.32
C LEU A 280 14.39 -12.11 22.79
N TRP A 281 15.18 -11.05 22.78
CA TRP A 281 16.58 -11.07 23.17
C TRP A 281 16.77 -10.26 24.43
N ARG A 282 17.58 -10.81 25.37
CA ARG A 282 17.95 -10.15 26.61
C ARG A 282 19.39 -10.45 26.95
N ALA A 283 20.12 -9.45 27.44
CA ALA A 283 21.40 -9.64 28.10
C ALA A 283 21.16 -9.92 29.59
N GLU A 284 21.74 -10.98 30.12
CA GLU A 284 21.66 -11.33 31.51
C GLU A 284 23.07 -11.36 32.11
N THR A 285 23.29 -10.51 33.12
CA THR A 285 24.60 -10.38 33.75
C THR A 285 24.68 -11.32 34.97
N VAL A 286 25.68 -12.19 34.97
CA VAL A 286 25.94 -13.17 36.02
C VAL A 286 27.33 -12.98 36.59
N GLN A 287 27.50 -13.29 37.88
CA GLN A 287 28.83 -13.27 38.51
C GLN A 287 29.71 -14.40 37.95
N ILE A 288 31.02 -14.18 37.91
CA ILE A 288 31.96 -15.21 37.42
C ILE A 288 31.80 -16.52 38.22
N VAL A 289 31.59 -16.44 39.50
CA VAL A 289 31.44 -17.62 40.39
C VAL A 289 30.17 -18.41 40.02
N ASP A 290 29.10 -17.73 39.73
CA ASP A 290 27.80 -18.33 39.30
C ASP A 290 27.96 -18.98 37.89
N ALA A 291 28.72 -18.36 37.01
CA ALA A 291 28.99 -18.94 35.70
C ALA A 291 29.83 -20.23 35.79
N VAL A 292 30.77 -20.28 36.72
CA VAL A 292 31.63 -21.46 36.94
C VAL A 292 30.92 -22.60 37.61
N LEU A 293 30.16 -22.31 38.69
CA LEU A 293 29.50 -23.32 39.54
C LEU A 293 28.09 -23.69 39.04
N GLY A 294 27.52 -22.86 38.20
CA GLY A 294 26.10 -22.93 37.88
C GLY A 294 25.22 -22.32 38.95
N THR A 295 24.08 -21.78 38.57
CA THR A 295 23.13 -21.14 39.48
C THR A 295 21.71 -21.21 38.93
N LYS A 296 20.75 -20.68 39.67
CA LYS A 296 19.39 -20.46 39.20
C LYS A 296 19.20 -18.97 38.95
N LEU A 297 18.76 -18.63 37.75
CA LEU A 297 18.46 -17.26 37.35
C LEU A 297 16.94 -17.04 37.38
N LEU A 298 16.50 -15.91 37.90
CA LEU A 298 15.12 -15.48 37.81
C LEU A 298 14.96 -14.54 36.61
N VAL A 299 14.47 -15.09 35.50
CA VAL A 299 14.37 -14.38 34.20
C VAL A 299 12.95 -13.83 34.03
N PRO A 300 12.78 -12.53 33.80
CA PRO A 300 11.47 -11.99 33.44
C PRO A 300 11.03 -12.54 32.08
N THR A 301 9.74 -12.83 31.94
CA THR A 301 9.07 -13.20 30.69
C THR A 301 7.89 -12.25 30.44
N LEU A 302 7.14 -12.46 29.38
CA LEU A 302 5.93 -11.69 29.11
C LEU A 302 4.82 -11.97 30.15
N ASP A 303 4.80 -13.19 30.71
CA ASP A 303 3.77 -13.69 31.64
C ASP A 303 4.19 -13.64 33.10
N GLY A 304 5.38 -13.15 33.43
CA GLY A 304 5.93 -13.11 34.76
C GLY A 304 7.39 -13.57 34.80
N ASN A 305 7.87 -14.03 35.94
CA ASN A 305 9.24 -14.49 36.14
C ASN A 305 9.34 -16.01 36.01
N LEU A 306 10.40 -16.49 35.35
CA LEU A 306 10.72 -17.90 35.18
C LEU A 306 12.07 -18.21 35.83
N GLU A 307 12.12 -19.24 36.69
CA GLU A 307 13.36 -19.76 37.23
C GLU A 307 14.05 -20.65 36.19
N VAL A 308 15.28 -20.29 35.80
CA VAL A 308 16.05 -20.96 34.76
C VAL A 308 17.38 -21.41 35.33
N LYS A 309 17.76 -22.68 35.15
CA LYS A 309 19.05 -23.21 35.56
C LYS A 309 20.15 -22.77 34.62
N LEU A 310 21.15 -22.07 35.12
CA LEU A 310 22.39 -21.79 34.43
C LEU A 310 23.35 -22.97 34.60
N PRO A 311 23.80 -23.64 33.53
CA PRO A 311 24.77 -24.74 33.65
C PRO A 311 26.12 -24.27 34.23
N ALA A 312 26.78 -25.14 34.94
CA ALA A 312 28.15 -24.89 35.37
C ALA A 312 29.11 -24.84 34.14
N GLY A 313 30.04 -23.89 34.14
CA GLY A 313 30.97 -23.69 33.03
C GLY A 313 30.41 -22.87 31.87
N THR A 314 29.30 -22.20 32.07
CA THR A 314 28.71 -21.27 31.05
C THR A 314 29.69 -20.19 30.67
N GLN A 315 29.88 -19.97 29.36
CA GLN A 315 30.82 -19.02 28.82
C GLN A 315 30.23 -17.62 28.57
N HIS A 316 31.11 -16.61 28.50
CA HIS A 316 30.68 -15.25 28.14
C HIS A 316 30.12 -15.20 26.72
N ASN A 317 29.03 -14.49 26.51
CA ASN A 317 28.24 -14.42 25.26
C ASN A 317 27.55 -15.74 24.86
N GLU A 318 27.57 -16.75 25.70
CA GLU A 318 26.78 -17.96 25.47
C GLU A 318 25.28 -17.62 25.47
N ILE A 319 24.51 -18.28 24.59
CA ILE A 319 23.08 -18.01 24.44
C ILE A 319 22.30 -19.17 25.04
N LEU A 320 21.59 -18.87 26.13
CA LEU A 320 20.64 -19.79 26.75
C LEU A 320 19.25 -19.54 26.14
N ARG A 321 18.73 -20.55 25.46
CA ARG A 321 17.48 -20.47 24.73
C ARG A 321 16.31 -21.02 25.52
N LEU A 322 15.32 -20.16 25.82
CA LEU A 322 14.07 -20.53 26.49
C LEU A 322 13.00 -20.74 25.42
N ARG A 323 12.80 -21.99 25.04
CA ARG A 323 11.92 -22.37 23.93
C ARG A 323 10.46 -22.01 24.20
N GLY A 324 9.79 -21.43 23.18
CA GLY A 324 8.37 -21.10 23.21
C GLY A 324 7.96 -20.00 24.19
N LYS A 325 8.92 -19.22 24.74
CA LYS A 325 8.68 -18.12 25.67
C LYS A 325 8.71 -16.73 25.01
N GLY A 326 8.95 -16.64 23.71
CA GLY A 326 8.85 -15.42 22.92
C GLY A 326 7.41 -15.08 22.52
N LEU A 327 7.28 -14.19 21.52
CA LEU A 327 5.99 -13.78 20.97
C LEU A 327 5.35 -14.90 20.15
N PRO A 328 4.02 -14.94 20.04
CA PRO A 328 3.34 -15.79 19.06
C PRO A 328 3.86 -15.49 17.64
N ARG A 329 3.94 -16.51 16.82
CA ARG A 329 4.31 -16.36 15.41
C ARG A 329 3.08 -15.92 14.61
N PHE A 330 3.18 -14.81 13.89
CA PHE A 330 2.08 -14.32 13.07
C PHE A 330 1.68 -15.37 12.03
N GLU A 331 0.36 -15.67 11.95
CA GLU A 331 -0.24 -16.67 11.02
C GLU A 331 0.38 -18.08 11.08
N LYS A 332 1.21 -18.37 12.05
CA LYS A 332 1.85 -19.69 12.24
C LYS A 332 1.56 -20.23 13.62
N LYS A 333 1.61 -21.55 13.76
CA LYS A 333 1.48 -22.18 15.09
C LYS A 333 2.75 -22.02 15.91
N GLY A 334 2.56 -21.82 17.22
CA GLY A 334 3.63 -21.76 18.21
C GLY A 334 4.20 -20.36 18.44
N ASN A 335 5.08 -20.27 19.43
CA ASN A 335 5.73 -19.06 19.86
C ASN A 335 7.21 -19.05 19.39
N GLY A 336 7.80 -17.87 19.36
CA GLY A 336 9.24 -17.68 19.33
C GLY A 336 9.88 -18.02 20.66
N ASP A 337 11.16 -17.73 20.80
CA ASP A 337 11.94 -18.06 21.98
C ASP A 337 12.45 -16.80 22.69
N ILE A 338 12.82 -16.92 23.98
CA ILE A 338 13.64 -15.92 24.64
C ILE A 338 15.08 -16.39 24.58
N ASN A 339 15.95 -15.57 24.00
CA ASN A 339 17.37 -15.81 23.89
C ASN A 339 18.11 -14.95 24.93
N LEU A 340 18.63 -15.58 25.95
CA LEU A 340 19.42 -14.94 26.99
C LEU A 340 20.89 -14.96 26.60
N ARG A 341 21.47 -13.80 26.35
CA ARG A 341 22.91 -13.66 26.15
C ARG A 341 23.57 -13.48 27.51
N ILE A 342 24.33 -14.46 27.95
CA ILE A 342 24.98 -14.43 29.26
C ILE A 342 26.19 -13.49 29.17
N GLN A 343 26.22 -12.51 30.06
CA GLN A 343 27.34 -11.60 30.25
C GLN A 343 27.99 -11.88 31.61
N ILE A 344 29.25 -12.32 31.62
CA ILE A 344 29.94 -12.59 32.84
C ILE A 344 30.52 -11.28 33.38
N HIS A 345 30.10 -10.94 34.60
CA HIS A 345 30.66 -9.82 35.33
C HIS A 345 31.90 -10.26 36.10
N ILE A 346 33.01 -9.60 35.84
CA ILE A 346 34.26 -9.75 36.57
C ILE A 346 34.34 -8.59 37.56
N PRO A 347 34.41 -8.83 38.88
CA PRO A 347 34.40 -7.75 39.84
C PRO A 347 35.70 -6.92 39.78
N ASP A 348 35.50 -5.58 39.68
CA ASP A 348 36.63 -4.61 39.63
C ASP A 348 37.38 -4.53 40.97
N LYS A 349 36.66 -4.72 42.05
CA LYS A 349 37.17 -4.65 43.42
C LYS A 349 36.92 -5.96 44.13
N LEU A 350 37.96 -6.53 44.69
CA LEU A 350 37.90 -7.75 45.49
C LEU A 350 38.19 -7.42 46.96
N SER A 351 37.41 -8.01 47.86
CA SER A 351 37.74 -8.05 49.27
C SER A 351 39.05 -8.81 49.51
N TRP A 352 39.68 -8.63 50.67
CA TRP A 352 40.88 -9.37 51.02
C TRP A 352 40.65 -10.90 50.97
N ARG A 353 39.50 -11.37 51.40
CA ARG A 353 39.13 -12.80 51.41
C ARG A 353 38.93 -13.36 50.00
N GLU A 354 38.25 -12.65 49.14
CA GLU A 354 38.06 -13.04 47.74
C GLU A 354 39.41 -13.08 46.98
N ARG A 355 40.25 -12.07 47.18
CA ARG A 355 41.57 -12.03 46.56
C ARG A 355 42.42 -13.23 46.97
N LYS A 356 42.35 -13.69 48.25
CA LYS A 356 43.03 -14.87 48.72
C LYS A 356 42.52 -16.12 48.01
N LEU A 357 41.20 -16.31 47.89
CA LEU A 357 40.60 -17.46 47.21
C LEU A 357 40.95 -17.48 45.70
N TYR A 358 40.94 -16.34 45.04
CA TYR A 358 41.35 -16.29 43.62
C TYR A 358 42.85 -16.59 43.41
N LYS A 359 43.75 -16.26 44.36
CA LYS A 359 45.14 -16.67 44.34
C LYS A 359 45.30 -18.17 44.48
N GLU A 360 44.61 -18.78 45.45
CA GLU A 360 44.59 -20.23 45.65
C GLU A 360 44.07 -20.97 44.40
N LEU A 361 42.99 -20.50 43.81
CA LEU A 361 42.48 -21.04 42.55
C LEU A 361 43.48 -20.94 41.37
N ARG A 362 44.24 -19.87 41.31
CA ARG A 362 45.29 -19.70 40.29
C ARG A 362 46.41 -20.76 40.45
N GLU A 363 46.81 -21.02 41.73
CA GLU A 363 47.86 -22.00 42.02
C GLU A 363 47.42 -23.44 41.73
N LEU A 364 46.12 -23.75 41.85
CA LEU A 364 45.58 -25.07 41.53
C LEU A 364 45.51 -25.36 40.01
N ARG A 365 45.61 -24.34 39.17
CA ARG A 365 45.55 -24.48 37.69
C ARG A 365 46.90 -24.40 36.99
N HIS A 366 47.96 -24.13 37.69
CA HIS A 366 49.37 -24.19 37.27
C HIS A 366 50.06 -25.36 37.95
#